data_03bc76e7f99bcfa4a7fbcc5fd78fb89a
#
_entry.id   03bc76e7f99bcfa4a7fbcc5fd78fb89a
#
_cell.length_a   1.000
_cell.length_b   1.000
_cell.length_c   1.000
_cell.angle_alpha   90.00
_cell.angle_beta   90.00
_cell.angle_gamma   90.00
#
_symmetry.space_group_name_H-M   'P 1'
#
loop_
_entity.id
_entity.type
_entity.pdbx_description
1 polymer ?
#
loop_
_entity_poly.entity_id
_entity_poly.type
_entity_poly.pdbx_seq_one_letter_code
_entity_poly.pdbx_strand_id
1 'polypeptide(L)'
;MHWRRRRDLEGGKELGVWLLLDGGTVVEELYVESHEYRGGDFDVYVATPDDEWDHRGRFETVDDAFGEALSYVEASGHPLAGADG
;
A
#
# COMPACT_ATOMS: atom_id res chain seq x y z
N MET A 1 9.11 14.41 -2.73
CA MET A 1 8.71 13.05 -2.31
C MET A 1 8.19 12.24 -3.47
N HIS A 2 8.36 10.93 -3.39
CA HIS A 2 7.83 10.05 -4.42
C HIS A 2 7.46 8.70 -3.80
N TRP A 3 6.51 8.00 -4.45
CA TRP A 3 6.13 6.66 -4.06
C TRP A 3 6.97 5.65 -4.81
N ARG A 4 7.29 4.55 -4.13
CA ARG A 4 8.01 3.44 -4.75
C ARG A 4 7.33 2.14 -4.36
N ARG A 5 7.02 1.29 -5.32
CA ARG A 5 6.45 -0.01 -5.03
C ARG A 5 7.54 -0.98 -4.58
N ARG A 6 7.31 -1.62 -3.45
CA ARG A 6 8.20 -2.65 -2.96
C ARG A 6 7.86 -3.96 -3.66
N ARG A 7 8.86 -4.62 -4.21
CA ARG A 7 8.65 -5.85 -4.99
C ARG A 7 9.29 -7.09 -4.38
N ASP A 8 9.97 -6.95 -3.26
CA ASP A 8 10.66 -8.05 -2.62
C ASP A 8 9.83 -8.71 -1.54
N LEU A 9 8.52 -8.84 -1.79
CA LEU A 9 7.62 -9.50 -0.87
C LEU A 9 7.81 -11.00 -0.95
N GLU A 10 7.99 -11.63 0.19
CA GLU A 10 8.25 -13.07 0.25
C GLU A 10 7.09 -13.80 0.92
N GLY A 11 6.04 -14.05 0.17
CA GLY A 11 4.87 -14.72 0.71
C GLY A 11 4.16 -13.85 1.72
N GLY A 12 3.41 -14.41 2.60
CA GLY A 12 2.67 -13.66 3.58
C GLY A 12 1.40 -13.08 3.01
N LYS A 13 0.76 -12.23 3.77
CA LYS A 13 -0.54 -11.67 3.40
C LYS A 13 -0.47 -10.36 2.62
N GLU A 14 0.69 -9.73 2.56
CA GLU A 14 0.84 -8.47 1.83
C GLU A 14 0.88 -8.75 0.33
N LEU A 15 -0.04 -8.17 -0.41
CA LEU A 15 -0.12 -8.29 -1.85
C LEU A 15 0.52 -7.11 -2.56
N GLY A 16 0.56 -5.96 -1.92
CA GLY A 16 1.21 -4.78 -2.45
C GLY A 16 1.67 -3.89 -1.32
N VAL A 17 2.85 -3.32 -1.47
CA VAL A 17 3.39 -2.36 -0.51
C VAL A 17 4.00 -1.21 -1.31
N TRP A 18 3.60 0.01 -0.96
CA TRP A 18 4.15 1.23 -1.54
C TRP A 18 4.76 2.05 -0.43
N LEU A 19 5.93 2.61 -0.68
CA LEU A 19 6.66 3.45 0.28
C LEU A 19 6.69 4.87 -0.25
N LEU A 20 6.32 5.83 0.58
CA LEU A 20 6.48 7.23 0.25
C LEU A 20 7.84 7.66 0.80
N LEU A 21 8.71 8.11 -0.09
CA LEU A 21 10.09 8.43 0.24
C LEU A 21 10.35 9.93 0.15
N ASP A 22 11.05 10.44 1.13
CA ASP A 22 11.53 11.81 1.14
C ASP A 22 13.03 11.76 1.30
N GLY A 23 13.75 11.95 0.19
CA GLY A 23 15.21 11.91 0.20
C GLY A 23 15.77 10.57 0.70
N GLY A 24 15.07 9.48 0.45
CA GLY A 24 15.50 8.16 0.89
C GLY A 24 14.94 7.73 2.24
N THR A 25 14.21 8.62 2.92
CA THR A 25 13.58 8.30 4.20
C THR A 25 12.12 7.93 3.96
N VAL A 26 11.68 6.81 4.53
CA VAL A 26 10.29 6.40 4.42
C VAL A 26 9.45 7.24 5.37
N VAL A 27 8.47 7.97 4.83
CA VAL A 27 7.57 8.81 5.64
C VAL A 27 6.17 8.25 5.73
N GLU A 28 5.80 7.33 4.82
CA GLU A 28 4.52 6.64 4.86
C GLU A 28 4.64 5.30 4.18
N GLU A 29 3.85 4.34 4.62
CA GLU A 29 3.78 3.02 3.99
C GLU A 29 2.32 2.70 3.71
N LEU A 30 2.05 2.19 2.51
CA LEU A 30 0.70 1.84 2.07
C LEU A 30 0.68 0.35 1.78
N TYR A 31 -0.27 -0.35 2.39
CA TYR A 31 -0.36 -1.82 2.29
C TYR A 31 -1.69 -2.26 1.72
N VAL A 32 -1.65 -3.26 0.85
CA VAL A 32 -2.81 -4.06 0.48
C VAL A 32 -2.58 -5.47 1.01
N GLU A 33 -3.44 -5.93 1.91
CA GLU A 33 -3.31 -7.22 2.57
C GLU A 33 -4.50 -8.13 2.30
N SER A 34 -4.23 -9.43 2.27
CA SER A 34 -5.26 -10.45 2.11
C SER A 34 -5.58 -11.09 3.47
N HIS A 35 -6.85 -11.28 3.74
CA HIS A 35 -7.32 -11.96 4.94
C HIS A 35 -8.04 -13.25 4.56
N GLU A 36 -7.33 -14.15 3.90
CA GLU A 36 -7.91 -15.39 3.41
C GLU A 36 -8.63 -16.21 4.47
N TYR A 37 -8.09 -16.26 5.67
CA TYR A 37 -8.72 -17.02 6.74
C TYR A 37 -9.88 -16.27 7.41
N ARG A 38 -10.25 -15.10 6.89
CA ARG A 38 -11.41 -14.36 7.38
C ARG A 38 -12.43 -14.14 6.29
N GLY A 39 -12.48 -15.04 5.31
CA GLY A 39 -13.46 -14.95 4.25
C GLY A 39 -12.93 -14.37 2.94
N GLY A 40 -11.64 -14.13 2.84
CA GLY A 40 -11.04 -13.73 1.57
C GLY A 40 -11.13 -12.25 1.24
N ASP A 41 -11.46 -11.41 2.21
CA ASP A 41 -11.50 -9.97 1.97
C ASP A 41 -10.09 -9.38 1.92
N PHE A 42 -9.99 -8.18 1.36
CA PHE A 42 -8.73 -7.46 1.22
C PHE A 42 -8.81 -6.13 1.95
N ASP A 43 -7.76 -5.78 2.69
CA ASP A 43 -7.72 -4.54 3.45
C ASP A 43 -6.61 -3.64 2.93
N VAL A 44 -6.86 -2.33 2.99
CA VAL A 44 -5.87 -1.31 2.64
C VAL A 44 -5.55 -0.51 3.89
N TYR A 45 -4.27 -0.37 4.19
CA TYR A 45 -3.77 0.36 5.36
C TYR A 45 -2.71 1.36 4.97
N VAL A 46 -2.66 2.45 5.72
CA VAL A 46 -1.54 3.40 5.67
C VAL A 46 -0.88 3.40 7.03
N ALA A 47 0.44 3.30 7.06
CA ALA A 47 1.21 3.34 8.30
C ALA A 47 2.25 4.44 8.25
N THR A 48 2.54 5.03 9.42
CA THR A 48 3.59 6.04 9.54
C THR A 48 4.74 5.49 10.37
N PRO A 49 5.93 6.12 10.35
CA PRO A 49 7.04 5.68 11.16
C PRO A 49 6.77 5.69 12.66
N ASP A 50 5.74 6.43 13.09
CA ASP A 50 5.35 6.50 14.50
C ASP A 50 4.41 5.37 14.89
N ASP A 51 4.29 4.33 14.05
CA ASP A 51 3.41 3.18 14.27
C ASP A 51 1.93 3.55 14.30
N GLU A 52 1.56 4.62 13.65
CA GLU A 52 0.15 4.96 13.47
C GLU A 52 -0.36 4.23 12.23
N TRP A 53 -1.42 3.45 12.39
CA TRP A 53 -2.04 2.69 11.32
C TRP A 53 -3.43 3.24 11.04
N ASP A 54 -3.68 3.55 9.77
CA ASP A 54 -4.97 4.04 9.33
C ASP A 54 -5.58 3.04 8.35
N HIS A 55 -6.70 2.43 8.73
CA HIS A 55 -7.40 1.46 7.88
C HIS A 55 -8.21 2.23 6.85
N ARG A 56 -7.86 2.08 5.59
CA ARG A 56 -8.48 2.83 4.50
C ARG A 56 -9.74 2.17 3.95
N GLY A 57 -9.90 0.88 4.15
CA GLY A 57 -11.10 0.20 3.72
C GLY A 57 -10.90 -1.30 3.56
N ARG A 58 -12.02 -2.00 3.43
CA ARG A 58 -12.07 -3.42 3.18
C ARG A 58 -12.80 -3.66 1.87
N PHE A 59 -12.27 -4.55 1.04
CA PHE A 59 -12.78 -4.77 -0.31
C PHE A 59 -12.97 -6.26 -0.57
N GLU A 60 -13.95 -6.60 -1.38
CA GLU A 60 -14.26 -8.00 -1.69
C GLU A 60 -13.33 -8.56 -2.77
N THR A 61 -12.72 -7.70 -3.58
CA THR A 61 -11.82 -8.15 -4.64
C THR A 61 -10.48 -7.46 -4.53
N VAL A 62 -9.44 -8.14 -5.03
CA VAL A 62 -8.11 -7.55 -5.04
C VAL A 62 -8.05 -6.33 -5.95
N ASP A 63 -8.82 -6.34 -7.05
CA ASP A 63 -8.84 -5.21 -7.97
C ASP A 63 -9.36 -3.95 -7.29
N ASP A 64 -10.40 -4.08 -6.47
CA ASP A 64 -10.95 -2.94 -5.74
C ASP A 64 -9.96 -2.43 -4.70
N ALA A 65 -9.27 -3.33 -4.01
CA ALA A 65 -8.27 -2.95 -3.01
C ALA A 65 -7.10 -2.22 -3.67
N PHE A 66 -6.59 -2.73 -4.79
CA PHE A 66 -5.53 -2.05 -5.52
C PHE A 66 -6.01 -0.72 -6.07
N GLY A 67 -7.27 -0.64 -6.51
CA GLY A 67 -7.86 0.62 -6.96
C GLY A 67 -7.83 1.68 -5.88
N GLU A 68 -8.17 1.31 -4.64
CA GLU A 68 -8.11 2.24 -3.51
C GLU A 68 -6.67 2.67 -3.22
N ALA A 69 -5.73 1.72 -3.25
CA ALA A 69 -4.33 2.03 -2.99
C ALA A 69 -3.78 2.99 -4.03
N LEU A 70 -4.06 2.74 -5.31
CA LEU A 70 -3.58 3.62 -6.38
C LEU A 70 -4.25 5.00 -6.32
N SER A 71 -5.52 5.05 -5.92
CA SER A 71 -6.21 6.33 -5.72
C SER A 71 -5.57 7.13 -4.60
N TYR A 72 -5.15 6.45 -3.54
CA TYR A 72 -4.45 7.11 -2.44
C TYR A 72 -3.12 7.69 -2.91
N VAL A 73 -2.35 6.92 -3.69
CA VAL A 73 -1.09 7.40 -4.25
C VAL A 73 -1.32 8.62 -5.12
N GLU A 74 -2.32 8.57 -5.99
CA GLU A 74 -2.64 9.67 -6.90
C GLU A 74 -3.09 10.92 -6.14
N ALA A 75 -3.95 10.73 -5.14
CA ALA A 75 -4.48 11.85 -4.36
C ALA A 75 -3.41 12.52 -3.51
N SER A 76 -2.32 11.83 -3.21
CA SER A 76 -1.23 12.38 -2.41
C SER A 76 -0.48 13.51 -3.14
N GLY A 77 -0.59 13.55 -4.46
CA GLY A 77 0.13 14.54 -5.27
C GLY A 77 1.59 14.20 -5.51
N HIS A 78 2.05 13.05 -5.05
CA HIS A 78 3.43 12.62 -5.25
C HIS A 78 3.49 11.53 -6.32
N PRO A 79 4.47 11.58 -7.24
CA PRO A 79 4.53 10.61 -8.32
C PRO A 79 4.91 9.22 -7.85
N LEU A 80 4.51 8.22 -8.58
CA LEU A 80 4.95 6.85 -8.40
C LEU A 80 6.18 6.65 -9.27
N ALA A 81 7.34 6.60 -8.63
CA ALA A 81 8.58 6.42 -9.34
C ALA A 81 8.94 4.95 -9.43
N GLY A 82 9.84 4.65 -10.32
CA GLY A 82 10.37 3.33 -10.43
C GLY A 82 9.40 2.32 -10.93
N ALA A 83 8.49 2.81 -11.69
CA ALA A 83 7.55 1.92 -12.30
C ALA A 83 8.23 1.01 -13.30
N ASP A 84 9.45 0.94 -13.27
CA ASP A 84 10.19 0.05 -14.04
C ASP A 84 9.70 -1.30 -13.90
N GLY A 85 8.67 -1.14 -13.58
CA GLY A 85 7.95 -2.33 -13.62
C GLY A 85 8.79 -3.33 -13.50
#